data_32d48f88d4ec00decdea1c8dbc7a2662
#
_entry.id   32d48f88d4ec00decdea1c8dbc7a2662
#
_cell.length_a   1.000
_cell.length_b   1.000
_cell.length_c   1.000
_cell.angle_alpha   90.00
_cell.angle_beta   90.00
_cell.angle_gamma   90.00
#
_symmetry.space_group_name_H-M   'P 1'
#
loop_
_entity.id
_entity.type
_entity.pdbx_description
1 polymer ?
#
loop_
_entity_poly.entity_id
_entity_poly.type
_entity_poly.pdbx_seq_one_letter_code
_entity_poly.pdbx_strand_id
1 'polypeptide(L)'
;MGEPAPGVLPDTSTRDPDPLNYGWRDYGVRVGIWHLMELLDTYRIRASVLLNADVCRLYPRIIEEGVKRDWAWLAHGKNNSMFAGPERPTLSVDEERRYLREVVTTIRDATGQEPRGWLGPLGLSETAHTLDLLAELGVRYVLDWGNDDQPYPLRVARGRMLSVPYALEVNDLPLFLKKAVSGPEFGQLLIDQFDVLYAESARTGRVLSIGLHPFVAGQPFRHRYVERALAHITAHEDVWLTTSDEIADWYLRHYDDSF
;
A
#
# COMPACT_ATOMS: atom_id res chain seq x y z
N MET A 1 7.36 9.25 -14.86
CA MET A 1 8.33 9.19 -13.74
C MET A 1 7.70 9.92 -12.55
N GLY A 2 7.72 9.34 -11.33
CA GLY A 2 7.19 10.02 -10.15
C GLY A 2 8.04 11.23 -9.78
N GLU A 3 7.46 12.18 -9.05
CA GLU A 3 8.18 13.35 -8.57
C GLU A 3 9.41 12.97 -7.73
N PRO A 4 10.50 13.79 -7.74
CA PRO A 4 11.68 13.53 -6.94
C PRO A 4 11.30 13.49 -5.46
N ALA A 5 11.88 12.54 -4.71
CA ALA A 5 11.69 12.47 -3.27
C ALA A 5 12.46 13.59 -2.59
N PRO A 6 11.79 14.58 -1.98
CA PRO A 6 12.48 15.70 -1.32
C PRO A 6 13.41 15.18 -0.20
N GLY A 7 14.62 15.70 -0.16
CA GLY A 7 15.57 15.49 0.93
C GLY A 7 16.48 14.26 0.82
N VAL A 8 16.27 13.36 -0.13
CA VAL A 8 17.16 12.19 -0.35
C VAL A 8 18.04 12.36 -1.59
N LEU A 9 17.46 12.94 -2.62
CA LEU A 9 18.17 13.26 -3.86
C LEU A 9 18.34 14.77 -3.98
N PRO A 10 19.38 15.25 -4.63
CA PRO A 10 19.45 16.64 -5.07
C PRO A 10 18.17 16.99 -5.83
N ASP A 11 17.75 18.25 -5.79
CA ASP A 11 16.64 18.71 -6.63
C ASP A 11 17.02 18.53 -8.11
N THR A 12 16.42 17.51 -8.70
CA THR A 12 16.62 17.15 -10.11
C THR A 12 15.37 17.40 -10.94
N SER A 13 14.37 18.10 -10.37
CA SER A 13 13.06 18.34 -10.98
C SER A 13 13.14 19.01 -12.38
N THR A 14 14.23 19.70 -12.66
CA THR A 14 14.49 20.36 -13.95
C THR A 14 15.27 19.51 -14.94
N ARG A 15 15.67 18.28 -14.56
CA ARG A 15 16.47 17.41 -15.43
C ARG A 15 15.58 16.45 -16.24
N ASP A 16 15.81 16.41 -17.54
CA ASP A 16 15.23 15.43 -18.45
C ASP A 16 16.30 14.97 -19.45
N PRO A 17 16.79 13.74 -19.38
CA PRO A 17 16.46 12.69 -18.41
C PRO A 17 17.03 12.95 -17.00
N ASP A 18 16.37 12.36 -15.96
CA ASP A 18 16.84 12.33 -14.58
C ASP A 18 17.29 10.91 -14.19
N PRO A 19 18.52 10.51 -14.53
CA PRO A 19 18.99 9.15 -14.31
C PRO A 19 19.15 8.82 -12.82
N LEU A 20 19.40 9.81 -11.96
CA LEU A 20 19.60 9.59 -10.53
C LEU A 20 18.27 9.19 -9.85
N ASN A 21 17.21 9.96 -10.07
CA ASN A 21 15.89 9.67 -9.53
C ASN A 21 15.31 8.39 -10.13
N TYR A 22 15.47 8.21 -11.44
CA TYR A 22 15.04 6.98 -12.12
C TYR A 22 15.77 5.75 -11.56
N GLY A 23 17.10 5.76 -11.53
CA GLY A 23 17.91 4.61 -11.09
C GLY A 23 17.67 4.26 -9.63
N TRP A 24 17.46 5.26 -8.77
CA TRP A 24 17.13 5.03 -7.37
C TRP A 24 15.79 4.29 -7.20
N ARG A 25 14.76 4.67 -7.96
CA ARG A 25 13.47 3.98 -7.94
C ARG A 25 13.52 2.62 -8.64
N ASP A 26 14.28 2.53 -9.74
CA ASP A 26 14.48 1.29 -10.51
C ASP A 26 15.14 0.18 -9.67
N TYR A 27 15.96 0.54 -8.68
CA TYR A 27 16.47 -0.40 -7.68
C TYR A 27 15.34 -1.22 -7.04
N GLY A 28 14.19 -0.59 -6.79
CA GLY A 28 13.03 -1.25 -6.18
C GLY A 28 12.54 -2.45 -6.98
N VAL A 29 12.40 -2.30 -8.29
CA VAL A 29 11.90 -3.37 -9.17
C VAL A 29 12.99 -4.36 -9.60
N ARG A 30 14.26 -3.94 -9.59
CA ARG A 30 15.40 -4.80 -9.98
C ARG A 30 15.94 -5.65 -8.84
N VAL A 31 15.95 -5.12 -7.63
CA VAL A 31 16.60 -5.75 -6.47
C VAL A 31 15.68 -5.76 -5.25
N GLY A 32 15.18 -4.61 -4.83
CA GLY A 32 14.50 -4.45 -3.55
C GLY A 32 13.25 -5.31 -3.39
N ILE A 33 12.46 -5.48 -4.45
CA ILE A 33 11.26 -6.32 -4.38
C ILE A 33 11.61 -7.80 -4.13
N TRP A 34 12.71 -8.28 -4.68
CA TRP A 34 13.16 -9.66 -4.50
C TRP A 34 13.62 -9.92 -3.07
N HIS A 35 14.33 -8.97 -2.46
CA HIS A 35 14.66 -9.04 -1.03
C HIS A 35 13.39 -9.08 -0.15
N LEU A 36 12.39 -8.25 -0.46
CA LEU A 36 11.14 -8.27 0.29
C LEU A 36 10.37 -9.57 0.09
N MET A 37 10.34 -10.12 -1.13
CA MET A 37 9.72 -11.42 -1.41
C MET A 37 10.34 -12.54 -0.56
N GLU A 38 11.68 -12.64 -0.55
CA GLU A 38 12.42 -13.64 0.24
C GLU A 38 12.15 -13.47 1.74
N LEU A 39 12.10 -12.22 2.23
CA LEU A 39 11.78 -11.95 3.61
C LEU A 39 10.37 -12.39 3.99
N LEU A 40 9.37 -12.02 3.18
CA LEU A 40 7.98 -12.40 3.42
C LEU A 40 7.78 -13.91 3.34
N ASP A 41 8.45 -14.58 2.39
CA ASP A 41 8.44 -16.06 2.28
C ASP A 41 9.01 -16.73 3.56
N THR A 42 10.10 -16.16 4.12
CA THR A 42 10.72 -16.67 5.36
C THR A 42 9.74 -16.70 6.52
N TYR A 43 8.91 -15.66 6.64
CA TYR A 43 7.91 -15.53 7.71
C TYR A 43 6.50 -15.97 7.30
N ARG A 44 6.33 -16.53 6.09
CA ARG A 44 5.05 -16.99 5.53
C ARG A 44 3.98 -15.91 5.52
N ILE A 45 4.39 -14.68 5.21
CA ILE A 45 3.50 -13.50 5.14
C ILE A 45 3.08 -13.28 3.69
N ARG A 46 1.78 -13.18 3.45
CA ARG A 46 1.22 -12.73 2.18
C ARG A 46 1.10 -11.21 2.18
N ALA A 47 1.54 -10.57 1.11
CA ALA A 47 1.48 -9.12 0.98
C ALA A 47 0.11 -8.64 0.48
N SER A 48 -0.27 -7.44 0.91
CA SER A 48 -1.25 -6.60 0.25
C SER A 48 -0.49 -5.60 -0.62
N VAL A 49 -0.54 -5.75 -1.93
CA VAL A 49 0.29 -5.00 -2.87
C VAL A 49 -0.46 -3.81 -3.42
N LEU A 50 0.01 -2.61 -3.12
CA LEU A 50 -0.45 -1.36 -3.73
C LEU A 50 0.15 -1.25 -5.14
N LEU A 51 -0.59 -1.74 -6.14
CA LEU A 51 -0.08 -1.97 -7.47
C LEU A 51 -0.42 -0.82 -8.42
N ASN A 52 0.63 -0.20 -8.98
CA ASN A 52 0.43 0.69 -10.12
C ASN A 52 0.23 -0.12 -11.41
N ALA A 53 -0.76 0.25 -12.22
CA ALA A 53 -1.08 -0.48 -13.46
C ALA A 53 0.09 -0.57 -14.46
N ASP A 54 0.96 0.44 -14.50
CA ASP A 54 2.15 0.42 -15.36
C ASP A 54 3.14 -0.70 -15.00
N VAL A 55 3.18 -1.15 -13.73
CA VAL A 55 4.04 -2.27 -13.30
C VAL A 55 3.61 -3.57 -13.98
N CYS A 56 2.32 -3.77 -14.19
CA CYS A 56 1.80 -4.97 -14.87
C CYS A 56 2.40 -5.15 -16.26
N ARG A 57 2.55 -4.03 -17.00
CA ARG A 57 3.11 -4.04 -18.34
C ARG A 57 4.63 -4.06 -18.36
N LEU A 58 5.28 -3.29 -17.48
CA LEU A 58 6.72 -3.07 -17.49
C LEU A 58 7.50 -4.19 -16.78
N TYR A 59 6.89 -4.84 -15.78
CA TYR A 59 7.56 -5.81 -14.92
C TYR A 59 6.69 -7.06 -14.67
N PRO A 60 6.25 -7.78 -15.73
CA PRO A 60 5.30 -8.89 -15.60
C PRO A 60 5.80 -10.00 -14.67
N ARG A 61 7.12 -10.23 -14.60
CA ARG A 61 7.70 -11.22 -13.69
C ARG A 61 7.41 -10.94 -12.21
N ILE A 62 7.30 -9.68 -11.81
CA ILE A 62 6.92 -9.33 -10.42
C ILE A 62 5.48 -9.77 -10.16
N ILE A 63 4.60 -9.58 -11.14
CA ILE A 63 3.19 -10.00 -11.03
C ILE A 63 3.11 -11.52 -10.93
N GLU A 64 3.79 -12.26 -11.81
CA GLU A 64 3.84 -13.72 -11.81
C GLU A 64 4.28 -14.29 -10.46
N GLU A 65 5.33 -13.69 -9.87
CA GLU A 65 5.86 -14.12 -8.58
C GLU A 65 4.93 -13.78 -7.40
N GLY A 66 4.24 -12.64 -7.45
CA GLY A 66 3.23 -12.30 -6.45
C GLY A 66 1.98 -13.17 -6.53
N VAL A 67 1.52 -13.51 -7.76
CA VAL A 67 0.40 -14.45 -7.97
C VAL A 67 0.72 -15.83 -7.39
N LYS A 68 1.94 -16.35 -7.58
CA LYS A 68 2.37 -17.63 -6.98
C LYS A 68 2.34 -17.64 -5.46
N ARG A 69 2.47 -16.45 -4.83
CA ARG A 69 2.46 -16.25 -3.37
C ARG A 69 1.09 -15.95 -2.81
N ASP A 70 0.06 -16.00 -3.64
CA ASP A 70 -1.32 -15.67 -3.26
C ASP A 70 -1.43 -14.27 -2.59
N TRP A 71 -0.76 -13.28 -3.18
CA TRP A 71 -0.81 -11.91 -2.71
C TRP A 71 -2.12 -11.22 -3.06
N ALA A 72 -2.60 -10.33 -2.20
CA ALA A 72 -3.74 -9.47 -2.49
C ALA A 72 -3.29 -8.26 -3.34
N TRP A 73 -4.05 -7.94 -4.38
CA TRP A 73 -3.73 -6.88 -5.32
C TRP A 73 -4.70 -5.71 -5.17
N LEU A 74 -4.18 -4.58 -4.70
CA LEU A 74 -4.93 -3.34 -4.56
C LEU A 74 -4.56 -2.38 -5.69
N ALA A 75 -5.53 -1.62 -6.17
CA ALA A 75 -5.28 -0.62 -7.19
C ALA A 75 -4.65 0.64 -6.59
N HIS A 76 -3.58 1.16 -7.25
CA HIS A 76 -2.82 2.32 -6.81
C HIS A 76 -2.49 3.27 -7.98
N GLY A 77 -3.50 3.58 -8.80
CA GLY A 77 -3.34 4.43 -9.97
C GLY A 77 -2.53 3.78 -11.11
N LYS A 78 -2.33 4.54 -12.20
CA LYS A 78 -1.51 4.08 -13.34
C LYS A 78 -0.04 3.99 -12.96
N ASN A 79 0.45 5.01 -12.30
CA ASN A 79 1.79 5.13 -11.74
C ASN A 79 1.71 5.96 -10.46
N ASN A 80 2.85 6.18 -9.79
CA ASN A 80 2.86 6.93 -8.55
C ASN A 80 2.87 8.46 -8.77
N SER A 81 2.00 8.95 -9.67
CA SER A 81 1.74 10.37 -9.88
C SER A 81 0.28 10.67 -9.55
N MET A 82 0.03 11.79 -8.89
CA MET A 82 -1.33 12.22 -8.60
C MET A 82 -2.12 12.39 -9.91
N PHE A 83 -3.33 11.87 -9.95
CA PHE A 83 -4.27 12.10 -11.05
C PHE A 83 -5.25 13.24 -10.76
N ALA A 84 -5.38 13.64 -9.51
CA ALA A 84 -6.16 14.79 -9.04
C ALA A 84 -5.40 15.53 -7.92
N GLY A 85 -5.74 16.77 -7.64
CA GLY A 85 -5.14 17.55 -6.56
C GLY A 85 -5.07 19.07 -6.90
N PRO A 86 -4.61 19.89 -5.95
CA PRO A 86 -4.63 21.35 -6.09
C PRO A 86 -3.83 21.90 -7.28
N GLU A 87 -2.77 21.18 -7.69
CA GLU A 87 -1.86 21.56 -8.78
C GLU A 87 -2.14 20.80 -10.09
N ARG A 88 -3.20 20.01 -10.13
CA ARG A 88 -3.58 19.21 -11.30
C ARG A 88 -4.90 19.69 -11.87
N PRO A 89 -5.13 19.58 -13.18
CA PRO A 89 -6.45 19.84 -13.76
C PRO A 89 -7.49 18.97 -13.06
N THR A 90 -8.60 19.57 -12.67
CA THR A 90 -9.72 18.80 -12.12
C THR A 90 -10.28 17.94 -13.22
N LEU A 91 -10.21 16.61 -13.03
CA LEU A 91 -10.87 15.69 -13.94
C LEU A 91 -12.38 15.83 -13.82
N SER A 92 -13.09 15.76 -14.93
CA SER A 92 -14.52 15.54 -14.90
C SER A 92 -14.81 14.14 -14.32
N VAL A 93 -16.00 13.93 -13.79
CA VAL A 93 -16.43 12.64 -13.23
C VAL A 93 -16.26 11.50 -14.24
N ASP A 94 -16.50 11.76 -15.53
CA ASP A 94 -16.36 10.74 -16.58
C ASP A 94 -14.89 10.45 -16.92
N GLU A 95 -14.01 11.43 -16.83
CA GLU A 95 -12.56 11.22 -16.99
C GLU A 95 -11.99 10.42 -15.84
N GLU A 96 -12.36 10.75 -14.62
CA GLU A 96 -11.96 10.00 -13.44
C GLU A 96 -12.48 8.56 -13.49
N ARG A 97 -13.75 8.35 -13.84
CA ARG A 97 -14.34 7.01 -14.04
C ARG A 97 -13.58 6.19 -15.07
N ARG A 98 -13.16 6.79 -16.19
CA ARG A 98 -12.36 6.09 -17.21
C ARG A 98 -10.98 5.75 -16.68
N TYR A 99 -10.33 6.68 -15.97
CA TYR A 99 -9.03 6.45 -15.36
C TYR A 99 -9.06 5.29 -14.36
N LEU A 100 -9.98 5.31 -13.40
CA LEU A 100 -10.12 4.26 -12.38
C LEU A 100 -10.45 2.90 -13.01
N ARG A 101 -11.35 2.87 -14.00
CA ARG A 101 -11.69 1.64 -14.73
C ARG A 101 -10.49 1.07 -15.46
N GLU A 102 -9.70 1.88 -16.13
CA GLU A 102 -8.49 1.45 -16.82
C GLU A 102 -7.50 0.82 -15.84
N VAL A 103 -7.28 1.44 -14.67
CA VAL A 103 -6.39 0.92 -13.64
C VAL A 103 -6.87 -0.44 -13.13
N VAL A 104 -8.13 -0.53 -12.70
CA VAL A 104 -8.73 -1.77 -12.15
C VAL A 104 -8.68 -2.89 -13.20
N THR A 105 -9.09 -2.60 -14.44
CA THR A 105 -9.08 -3.59 -15.54
C THR A 105 -7.68 -4.08 -15.85
N THR A 106 -6.68 -3.18 -15.91
CA THR A 106 -5.29 -3.56 -16.20
C THR A 106 -4.74 -4.50 -15.13
N ILE A 107 -5.00 -4.21 -13.87
CA ILE A 107 -4.53 -5.06 -12.75
C ILE A 107 -5.24 -6.41 -12.78
N ARG A 108 -6.57 -6.44 -12.94
CA ARG A 108 -7.33 -7.68 -13.07
C ARG A 108 -6.80 -8.57 -14.19
N ASP A 109 -6.59 -8.00 -15.37
CA ASP A 109 -6.16 -8.76 -16.54
C ASP A 109 -4.73 -9.31 -16.39
N ALA A 110 -3.88 -8.62 -15.63
CA ALA A 110 -2.51 -9.06 -15.37
C ALA A 110 -2.39 -10.08 -14.22
N THR A 111 -3.22 -9.94 -13.20
CA THR A 111 -3.13 -10.77 -11.97
C THR A 111 -4.12 -11.95 -11.96
N GLY A 112 -5.17 -11.87 -12.78
CA GLY A 112 -6.32 -12.78 -12.72
C GLY A 112 -7.26 -12.54 -11.52
N GLN A 113 -7.03 -11.48 -10.74
CA GLN A 113 -7.83 -11.14 -9.55
C GLN A 113 -8.46 -9.75 -9.71
N GLU A 114 -9.72 -9.59 -9.34
CA GLU A 114 -10.36 -8.28 -9.24
C GLU A 114 -9.72 -7.49 -8.07
N PRO A 115 -9.14 -6.30 -8.29
CA PRO A 115 -8.69 -5.45 -7.20
C PRO A 115 -9.86 -5.03 -6.31
N ARG A 116 -9.80 -5.43 -5.04
CA ARG A 116 -10.89 -5.17 -4.08
C ARG A 116 -10.60 -3.99 -3.18
N GLY A 117 -9.35 -3.57 -3.13
CA GLY A 117 -8.87 -2.43 -2.36
C GLY A 117 -8.28 -1.34 -3.24
N TRP A 118 -8.21 -0.15 -2.69
CA TRP A 118 -7.63 1.05 -3.29
C TRP A 118 -6.79 1.82 -2.27
N LEU A 119 -5.70 2.40 -2.74
CA LEU A 119 -5.01 3.54 -2.13
C LEU A 119 -4.72 4.55 -3.24
N GLY A 120 -5.08 5.79 -3.05
CA GLY A 120 -4.77 6.87 -4.01
C GLY A 120 -3.25 7.05 -4.17
N PRO A 121 -2.75 7.28 -5.41
CA PRO A 121 -1.34 7.57 -5.62
C PRO A 121 -0.86 8.72 -4.72
N LEU A 122 0.27 8.52 -4.03
CA LEU A 122 0.82 9.41 -3.01
C LEU A 122 -0.10 9.63 -1.79
N GLY A 123 -1.23 8.90 -1.66
CA GLY A 123 -2.23 9.10 -0.61
C GLY A 123 -2.96 10.46 -0.69
N LEU A 124 -2.97 11.12 -1.85
CA LEU A 124 -3.48 12.50 -2.04
C LEU A 124 -4.32 12.67 -3.32
N SER A 125 -4.69 11.59 -3.98
CA SER A 125 -5.31 11.65 -5.31
C SER A 125 -6.80 11.33 -5.28
N GLU A 126 -7.54 11.84 -4.30
CA GLU A 126 -8.98 11.67 -4.23
C GLU A 126 -9.74 12.94 -4.58
N THR A 127 -10.89 12.75 -5.23
CA THR A 127 -11.90 13.78 -5.45
C THR A 127 -13.14 13.47 -4.60
N ALA A 128 -14.13 14.37 -4.62
CA ALA A 128 -15.42 14.12 -3.98
C ALA A 128 -16.20 12.92 -4.58
N HIS A 129 -15.76 12.41 -5.72
CA HIS A 129 -16.44 11.33 -6.46
C HIS A 129 -15.71 10.00 -6.41
N THR A 130 -14.45 9.98 -5.99
CA THR A 130 -13.58 8.80 -6.06
C THR A 130 -14.18 7.58 -5.37
N LEU A 131 -14.69 7.73 -4.14
CA LEU A 131 -15.27 6.62 -3.39
C LEU A 131 -16.49 5.99 -4.09
N ASP A 132 -17.38 6.83 -4.61
CA ASP A 132 -18.57 6.35 -5.34
C ASP A 132 -18.19 5.63 -6.63
N LEU A 133 -17.21 6.18 -7.37
CA LEU A 133 -16.71 5.59 -8.61
C LEU A 133 -15.98 4.26 -8.37
N LEU A 134 -15.22 4.16 -7.27
CA LEU A 134 -14.58 2.91 -6.86
C LEU A 134 -15.62 1.84 -6.48
N ALA A 135 -16.65 2.23 -5.74
CA ALA A 135 -17.77 1.33 -5.39
C ALA A 135 -18.50 0.83 -6.64
N GLU A 136 -18.74 1.69 -7.65
CA GLU A 136 -19.31 1.29 -8.95
C GLU A 136 -18.45 0.25 -9.69
N LEU A 137 -17.13 0.26 -9.47
CA LEU A 137 -16.17 -0.67 -10.08
C LEU A 137 -15.96 -1.95 -9.26
N GLY A 138 -16.67 -2.10 -8.13
CA GLY A 138 -16.58 -3.30 -7.28
C GLY A 138 -15.46 -3.27 -6.24
N VAL A 139 -14.75 -2.15 -6.10
CA VAL A 139 -13.81 -1.94 -4.99
C VAL A 139 -14.59 -1.87 -3.68
N ARG A 140 -14.13 -2.55 -2.65
CA ARG A 140 -14.86 -2.73 -1.39
C ARG A 140 -14.26 -1.98 -0.21
N TYR A 141 -12.98 -1.60 -0.30
CA TYR A 141 -12.30 -0.86 0.76
C TYR A 141 -11.22 0.06 0.20
N VAL A 142 -10.93 1.08 0.97
CA VAL A 142 -9.85 2.04 0.72
C VAL A 142 -8.91 2.11 1.93
N LEU A 143 -7.67 2.53 1.69
CA LEU A 143 -6.62 2.69 2.70
C LEU A 143 -6.25 4.17 2.93
N ASP A 144 -6.95 5.09 2.29
CA ASP A 144 -6.61 6.52 2.27
C ASP A 144 -6.90 7.24 3.61
N TRP A 145 -7.70 6.63 4.49
CA TRP A 145 -8.14 7.21 5.75
C TRP A 145 -7.39 6.59 6.94
N GLY A 146 -6.27 7.20 7.32
CA GLY A 146 -5.45 6.73 8.44
C GLY A 146 -5.89 7.28 9.80
N ASN A 147 -7.15 7.07 10.19
CA ASN A 147 -7.77 7.68 11.37
C ASN A 147 -8.31 6.68 12.40
N ASP A 148 -8.07 5.39 12.22
CA ASP A 148 -8.49 4.35 13.15
C ASP A 148 -7.52 3.14 13.08
N ASP A 149 -7.45 2.35 14.13
CA ASP A 149 -6.76 1.06 14.18
C ASP A 149 -7.70 -0.14 13.90
N GLN A 150 -8.94 0.14 13.54
CA GLN A 150 -9.97 -0.84 13.16
C GLN A 150 -10.61 -0.45 11.81
N PRO A 151 -11.07 -1.42 11.01
CA PRO A 151 -11.91 -1.13 9.88
C PRO A 151 -13.22 -0.48 10.29
N TYR A 152 -13.75 0.40 9.48
CA TYR A 152 -15.06 1.00 9.68
C TYR A 152 -15.76 1.33 8.35
N PRO A 153 -17.12 1.43 8.31
CA PRO A 153 -17.84 1.71 7.10
C PRO A 153 -17.72 3.17 6.65
N LEU A 154 -17.56 3.36 5.35
CA LEU A 154 -17.63 4.65 4.68
C LEU A 154 -18.93 4.78 3.91
N ARG A 155 -19.51 5.97 3.91
CA ARG A 155 -20.75 6.25 3.15
C ARG A 155 -20.42 6.43 1.68
N VAL A 156 -21.07 5.62 0.85
CA VAL A 156 -21.08 5.72 -0.62
C VAL A 156 -22.52 5.76 -1.14
N ALA A 157 -22.71 6.27 -2.35
CA ALA A 157 -24.05 6.39 -2.95
C ALA A 157 -24.70 5.02 -3.19
N ARG A 158 -23.89 3.99 -3.49
CA ARG A 158 -24.37 2.62 -3.73
C ARG A 158 -23.34 1.59 -3.27
N GLY A 159 -23.82 0.48 -2.72
CA GLY A 159 -22.97 -0.60 -2.27
C GLY A 159 -22.40 -0.37 -0.88
N ARG A 160 -21.25 -1.00 -0.59
CA ARG A 160 -20.55 -0.97 0.69
C ARG A 160 -19.11 -0.59 0.46
N MET A 161 -18.58 0.27 1.30
CA MET A 161 -17.17 0.69 1.30
C MET A 161 -16.66 0.68 2.72
N LEU A 162 -15.45 0.16 2.91
CA LEU A 162 -14.74 0.21 4.19
C LEU A 162 -13.53 1.14 4.10
N SER A 163 -13.18 1.76 5.20
CA SER A 163 -11.81 2.16 5.48
C SER A 163 -11.12 1.00 6.19
N VAL A 164 -9.98 0.56 5.68
CA VAL A 164 -9.11 -0.41 6.35
C VAL A 164 -7.85 0.34 6.79
N PRO A 165 -7.37 0.13 8.04
CA PRO A 165 -6.25 0.88 8.56
C PRO A 165 -4.99 0.79 7.70
N TYR A 166 -4.37 1.94 7.44
CA TYR A 166 -3.07 2.08 6.81
C TYR A 166 -2.28 3.17 7.53
N ALA A 167 -1.33 2.76 8.36
CA ALA A 167 -0.61 3.69 9.21
C ALA A 167 0.52 4.41 8.47
N LEU A 168 0.44 5.74 8.39
CA LEU A 168 1.51 6.57 7.85
C LEU A 168 2.72 6.64 8.79
N GLU A 169 2.48 6.48 10.10
CA GLU A 169 3.47 6.59 11.16
C GLU A 169 4.47 5.42 11.17
N VAL A 170 4.08 4.27 10.60
CA VAL A 170 4.95 3.08 10.46
C VAL A 170 5.17 2.73 8.99
N ASN A 171 5.27 3.75 8.16
CA ASN A 171 5.55 3.67 6.73
C ASN A 171 7.01 4.08 6.45
N ASP A 172 7.76 3.25 5.77
CA ASP A 172 9.19 3.43 5.54
C ASP A 172 9.51 4.72 4.76
N LEU A 173 8.67 5.08 3.78
CA LEU A 173 8.96 6.21 2.90
C LEU A 173 8.96 7.55 3.66
N PRO A 174 7.90 7.98 4.38
CA PRO A 174 7.94 9.22 5.14
C PRO A 174 8.96 9.19 6.28
N LEU A 175 9.14 8.06 6.94
CA LEU A 175 10.06 7.96 8.08
C LEU A 175 11.51 8.10 7.64
N PHE A 176 11.95 7.34 6.64
CA PHE A 176 13.34 7.42 6.17
C PHE A 176 13.63 8.71 5.38
N LEU A 177 12.68 9.16 4.55
CA LEU A 177 12.97 10.23 3.60
C LEU A 177 12.64 11.63 4.14
N LYS A 178 11.61 11.77 4.95
CA LYS A 178 11.20 13.08 5.50
C LYS A 178 11.64 13.28 6.95
N LYS A 179 11.64 12.22 7.76
CA LYS A 179 11.98 12.29 9.19
C LYS A 179 13.42 11.86 9.48
N ALA A 180 14.15 11.34 8.48
CA ALA A 180 15.53 10.86 8.61
C ALA A 180 15.73 9.81 9.73
N VAL A 181 14.71 8.98 9.98
CA VAL A 181 14.75 7.89 10.95
C VAL A 181 15.79 6.87 10.52
N SER A 182 16.61 6.40 11.45
CA SER A 182 17.61 5.36 11.17
C SER A 182 16.96 3.97 11.04
N GLY A 183 17.69 3.02 10.43
CA GLY A 183 17.21 1.64 10.32
C GLY A 183 16.86 1.00 11.67
N PRO A 184 17.75 1.08 12.70
CA PRO A 184 17.42 0.59 14.06
C PRO A 184 16.16 1.22 14.65
N GLU A 185 16.00 2.54 14.54
CA GLU A 185 14.80 3.24 15.02
C GLU A 185 13.55 2.80 14.30
N PHE A 186 13.59 2.65 12.97
CA PHE A 186 12.46 2.14 12.21
C PHE A 186 12.02 0.75 12.69
N GLY A 187 12.98 -0.17 12.84
CA GLY A 187 12.68 -1.51 13.37
C GLY A 187 12.09 -1.46 14.78
N GLN A 188 12.55 -0.54 15.64
CA GLN A 188 12.01 -0.37 16.99
C GLN A 188 10.60 0.23 16.96
N LEU A 189 10.33 1.23 16.12
CA LEU A 189 8.99 1.79 15.95
C LEU A 189 7.95 0.75 15.53
N LEU A 190 8.33 -0.17 14.63
CA LEU A 190 7.44 -1.29 14.24
C LEU A 190 7.13 -2.21 15.42
N ILE A 191 8.14 -2.52 16.26
CA ILE A 191 7.98 -3.35 17.45
C ILE A 191 7.11 -2.65 18.49
N ASP A 192 7.40 -1.39 18.80
CA ASP A 192 6.65 -0.62 19.79
C ASP A 192 5.17 -0.46 19.41
N GLN A 193 4.90 -0.19 18.12
CA GLN A 193 3.53 -0.11 17.60
C GLN A 193 2.82 -1.47 17.74
N PHE A 194 3.51 -2.56 17.37
CA PHE A 194 2.96 -3.90 17.50
C PHE A 194 2.64 -4.24 18.96
N ASP A 195 3.57 -4.03 19.89
CA ASP A 195 3.42 -4.41 21.30
C ASP A 195 2.21 -3.73 21.94
N VAL A 196 1.99 -2.45 21.63
CA VAL A 196 0.82 -1.71 22.14
C VAL A 196 -0.48 -2.26 21.54
N LEU A 197 -0.57 -2.40 20.22
CA LEU A 197 -1.76 -2.92 19.54
C LEU A 197 -2.04 -4.37 19.93
N TYR A 198 -1.02 -5.19 20.14
CA TYR A 198 -1.14 -6.57 20.60
C TYR A 198 -1.76 -6.62 22.02
N ALA A 199 -1.26 -5.80 22.93
CA ALA A 199 -1.83 -5.73 24.29
C ALA A 199 -3.28 -5.22 24.30
N GLU A 200 -3.63 -4.27 23.44
CA GLU A 200 -5.00 -3.76 23.30
C GLU A 200 -5.95 -4.79 22.66
N SER A 201 -5.43 -5.62 21.77
CA SER A 201 -6.21 -6.62 21.02
C SER A 201 -6.84 -7.70 21.91
N ALA A 202 -6.37 -7.86 23.15
CA ALA A 202 -7.02 -8.69 24.15
C ALA A 202 -8.46 -8.24 24.49
N ARG A 203 -8.83 -7.00 24.16
CA ARG A 203 -10.16 -6.43 24.43
C ARG A 203 -10.96 -6.19 23.16
N THR A 204 -10.28 -5.80 22.10
CA THR A 204 -10.89 -5.50 20.79
C THR A 204 -9.86 -5.64 19.69
N GLY A 205 -10.21 -6.25 18.58
CA GLY A 205 -9.27 -6.47 17.48
C GLY A 205 -8.60 -5.17 17.02
N ARG A 206 -7.33 -5.27 16.65
CA ARG A 206 -6.52 -4.19 16.12
C ARG A 206 -5.88 -4.62 14.80
N VAL A 207 -5.64 -3.66 13.92
CA VAL A 207 -4.96 -3.88 12.65
C VAL A 207 -3.65 -3.11 12.66
N LEU A 208 -2.53 -3.83 12.48
CA LEU A 208 -1.24 -3.24 12.19
C LEU A 208 -0.97 -3.37 10.68
N SER A 209 -0.84 -2.26 9.97
CA SER A 209 -0.32 -2.23 8.62
C SER A 209 1.11 -1.67 8.62
N ILE A 210 2.01 -2.30 7.87
CA ILE A 210 3.40 -1.87 7.71
C ILE A 210 3.61 -1.49 6.25
N GLY A 211 3.79 -0.20 5.98
CA GLY A 211 4.03 0.32 4.64
C GLY A 211 5.49 0.17 4.22
N LEU A 212 5.77 -0.65 3.22
CA LEU A 212 7.12 -0.90 2.71
C LEU A 212 7.22 -0.58 1.22
N HIS A 213 8.23 0.21 0.85
CA HIS A 213 8.57 0.50 -0.54
C HIS A 213 9.83 -0.26 -0.93
N PRO A 214 9.80 -1.07 -2.01
CA PRO A 214 10.95 -1.91 -2.38
C PRO A 214 12.27 -1.15 -2.56
N PHE A 215 12.24 0.08 -3.08
CA PHE A 215 13.44 0.90 -3.25
C PHE A 215 13.93 1.56 -1.94
N VAL A 216 13.13 1.51 -0.87
CA VAL A 216 13.46 2.03 0.47
C VAL A 216 13.81 0.89 1.41
N ALA A 217 12.84 0.09 1.81
CA ALA A 217 13.02 -1.02 2.76
C ALA A 217 13.78 -2.22 2.17
N GLY A 218 13.75 -2.39 0.84
CA GLY A 218 14.51 -3.44 0.14
C GLY A 218 16.02 -3.19 0.08
N GLN A 219 16.52 -2.02 0.55
CA GLN A 219 17.96 -1.75 0.69
C GLN A 219 18.56 -2.63 1.80
N PRO A 220 19.73 -3.29 1.59
CA PRO A 220 20.29 -4.27 2.52
C PRO A 220 20.45 -3.76 3.97
N PHE A 221 20.89 -2.51 4.13
CA PHE A 221 21.10 -1.93 5.46
C PHE A 221 19.81 -1.59 6.21
N ARG A 222 18.67 -1.47 5.51
CA ARG A 222 17.33 -1.25 6.10
C ARG A 222 16.56 -2.55 6.26
N HIS A 223 16.68 -3.43 5.29
CA HIS A 223 15.99 -4.72 5.22
C HIS A 223 16.13 -5.55 6.51
N ARG A 224 17.33 -5.64 7.08
CA ARG A 224 17.61 -6.37 8.32
C ARG A 224 16.78 -5.89 9.54
N TYR A 225 16.35 -4.64 9.56
CA TYR A 225 15.56 -4.09 10.67
C TYR A 225 14.07 -4.36 10.49
N VAL A 226 13.61 -4.45 9.25
CA VAL A 226 12.28 -4.99 8.93
C VAL A 226 12.21 -6.46 9.33
N GLU A 227 13.23 -7.25 8.96
CA GLU A 227 13.36 -8.66 9.37
C GLU A 227 13.28 -8.83 10.90
N ARG A 228 14.01 -8.00 11.66
CA ARG A 228 13.96 -8.04 13.12
C ARG A 228 12.56 -7.77 13.68
N ALA A 229 11.84 -6.81 13.11
CA ALA A 229 10.47 -6.52 13.52
C ALA A 229 9.52 -7.67 13.17
N LEU A 230 9.63 -8.24 11.96
CA LEU A 230 8.80 -9.38 11.57
C LEU A 230 9.10 -10.62 12.43
N ALA A 231 10.37 -10.88 12.76
CA ALA A 231 10.73 -11.96 13.69
C ALA A 231 10.08 -11.79 15.07
N HIS A 232 10.04 -10.55 15.60
CA HIS A 232 9.36 -10.23 16.85
C HIS A 232 7.84 -10.47 16.73
N ILE A 233 7.19 -9.90 15.73
CA ILE A 233 5.74 -10.03 15.50
C ILE A 233 5.32 -11.49 15.38
N THR A 234 6.02 -12.26 14.56
CA THR A 234 5.68 -13.67 14.28
C THR A 234 6.01 -14.64 15.41
N ALA A 235 6.76 -14.20 16.43
CA ALA A 235 6.99 -14.98 17.65
C ALA A 235 5.83 -14.94 18.65
N HIS A 236 4.83 -14.07 18.44
CA HIS A 236 3.67 -13.96 19.31
C HIS A 236 2.55 -14.88 18.84
N GLU A 237 1.86 -15.49 19.79
CA GLU A 237 0.66 -16.30 19.55
C GLU A 237 -0.54 -15.40 19.23
N ASP A 238 -1.58 -15.97 18.61
CA ASP A 238 -2.85 -15.29 18.30
C ASP A 238 -2.71 -14.04 17.36
N VAL A 239 -1.62 -13.95 16.62
CA VAL A 239 -1.44 -12.94 15.58
C VAL A 239 -1.95 -13.48 14.25
N TRP A 240 -2.96 -12.84 13.68
CA TRP A 240 -3.46 -13.17 12.37
C TRP A 240 -2.63 -12.49 11.27
N LEU A 241 -1.66 -13.21 10.71
CA LEU A 241 -0.89 -12.77 9.54
C LEU A 241 -1.77 -12.89 8.30
N THR A 242 -2.25 -11.78 7.80
CA THR A 242 -3.33 -11.72 6.81
C THR A 242 -3.13 -10.61 5.79
N THR A 243 -4.04 -10.54 4.81
CA THR A 243 -4.10 -9.49 3.82
C THR A 243 -5.25 -8.51 4.12
N SER A 244 -5.18 -7.31 3.56
CA SER A 244 -6.25 -6.33 3.68
C SER A 244 -7.58 -6.82 3.06
N ASP A 245 -7.52 -7.68 2.03
CA ASP A 245 -8.70 -8.33 1.46
C ASP A 245 -9.41 -9.22 2.48
N GLU A 246 -8.66 -10.02 3.22
CA GLU A 246 -9.21 -10.91 4.24
C GLU A 246 -9.75 -10.14 5.45
N ILE A 247 -9.10 -9.04 5.82
CA ILE A 247 -9.60 -8.12 6.86
C ILE A 247 -10.96 -7.54 6.45
N ALA A 248 -11.04 -7.02 5.21
CA ALA A 248 -12.28 -6.48 4.68
C ALA A 248 -13.39 -7.54 4.61
N ASP A 249 -13.08 -8.75 4.15
CA ASP A 249 -14.03 -9.85 4.11
C ASP A 249 -14.51 -10.28 5.49
N TRP A 250 -13.60 -10.32 6.46
CA TRP A 250 -13.95 -10.64 7.83
C TRP A 250 -14.91 -9.60 8.40
N TYR A 251 -14.59 -8.31 8.22
CA TYR A 251 -15.42 -7.21 8.72
C TYR A 251 -16.81 -7.24 8.09
N LEU A 252 -16.89 -7.35 6.76
CA LEU A 252 -18.17 -7.39 6.02
C LEU A 252 -19.06 -8.56 6.42
N ARG A 253 -18.49 -9.68 6.84
CA ARG A 253 -19.26 -10.85 7.31
C ARG A 253 -19.78 -10.71 8.73
N HIS A 254 -19.08 -9.97 9.60
CA HIS A 254 -19.39 -9.92 11.02
C HIS A 254 -20.14 -8.65 11.43
N TYR A 255 -20.09 -7.59 10.62
CA TYR A 255 -20.70 -6.29 10.90
C TYR A 255 -21.62 -5.82 9.77
N ASP A 256 -22.50 -6.71 9.33
CA ASP A 256 -23.42 -6.45 8.21
C ASP A 256 -24.39 -5.28 8.48
N ASP A 257 -24.81 -5.10 9.74
CA ASP A 257 -25.75 -4.05 10.18
C ASP A 257 -25.08 -2.65 10.31
N SER A 258 -23.79 -2.52 10.02
CA SER A 258 -23.03 -1.25 10.15
C SER A 258 -23.19 -0.32 8.94
N PHE A 259 -23.90 -0.74 7.85
CA PHE A 259 -24.02 -0.03 6.58
C PHE A 259 -25.40 0.56 6.34
#